data_3b229f653ffb9439ba44702b61d0f91e
#
_entry.id   3b229f653ffb9439ba44702b61d0f91e
#
_cell.length_a   1.000
_cell.length_b   1.000
_cell.length_c   1.000
_cell.angle_alpha   90.00
_cell.angle_beta   90.00
_cell.angle_gamma   90.00
#
_symmetry.space_group_name_H-M   'P 1'
#
loop_
_entity.id
_entity.type
_entity.pdbx_description
1 polymer ?
#
loop_
_entity_poly.entity_id
_entity_poly.type
_entity_poly.pdbx_seq_one_letter_code
_entity_poly.pdbx_strand_id
1 'polypeptide(L)'
;LSSIKVKARVERTIIVDAQYYLSDVPHLRNYAEGTNKLGNPCLFYISQIEYSPDSPRVTSENLWTFFFQHGKYQLADAHAKDIRRHRKDYYMVNVYMMDHSGLYLSTNPFGCPWDSGQLGYAYISYDKLRKEYDIAADAPIPTHVTQTAVHQLEQELAMYTMYLNGDVHGLGYIDMKTGENEYIGDYYLGLSNVADQEDMLSFMIDNGIDEKMAESMLKEMIEA
;
A
#
# COMPACT_ATOMS: atom_id res chain seq x y z
N LEU A 1 -21.48 -20.54 38.51
CA LEU A 1 -21.48 -19.09 38.82
C LEU A 1 -20.08 -18.46 38.86
N SER A 2 -19.01 -19.26 39.05
CA SER A 2 -17.62 -18.76 39.10
C SER A 2 -17.01 -18.51 37.72
N SER A 3 -17.38 -19.29 36.70
CA SER A 3 -16.84 -19.17 35.35
C SER A 3 -17.27 -17.89 34.61
N ILE A 4 -18.51 -17.47 34.84
CA ILE A 4 -19.02 -16.22 34.18
C ILE A 4 -18.34 -14.96 34.73
N LYS A 5 -18.07 -14.94 36.07
CA LYS A 5 -17.36 -13.80 36.67
C LYS A 5 -15.88 -13.71 36.23
N VAL A 6 -15.24 -14.86 36.03
CA VAL A 6 -13.85 -14.90 35.56
C VAL A 6 -13.76 -14.42 34.10
N LYS A 7 -14.67 -14.89 33.22
CA LYS A 7 -14.72 -14.48 31.83
C LYS A 7 -14.98 -12.97 31.69
N ALA A 8 -15.97 -12.45 32.41
CA ALA A 8 -16.27 -11.01 32.37
C ALA A 8 -15.13 -10.13 32.91
N ARG A 9 -14.32 -10.64 33.84
CA ARG A 9 -13.16 -9.92 34.39
C ARG A 9 -11.99 -9.89 33.37
N VAL A 10 -11.77 -11.01 32.68
CA VAL A 10 -10.74 -11.12 31.64
C VAL A 10 -11.08 -10.19 30.47
N GLU A 11 -12.31 -10.23 29.99
CA GLU A 11 -12.77 -9.35 28.91
C GLU A 11 -12.65 -7.85 29.25
N ARG A 12 -13.00 -7.44 30.46
CA ARG A 12 -12.83 -6.05 30.92
C ARG A 12 -11.36 -5.63 31.05
N THR A 13 -10.50 -6.53 31.49
CA THR A 13 -9.07 -6.25 31.64
C THR A 13 -8.42 -6.07 30.27
N ILE A 14 -8.73 -6.94 29.32
CA ILE A 14 -8.22 -6.86 27.94
C ILE A 14 -8.62 -5.53 27.28
N ILE A 15 -9.90 -5.13 27.39
CA ILE A 15 -10.40 -3.88 26.78
C ILE A 15 -9.69 -2.65 27.39
N VAL A 16 -9.46 -2.63 28.70
CA VAL A 16 -8.74 -1.51 29.35
C VAL A 16 -7.29 -1.49 28.90
N ASP A 17 -6.64 -2.64 28.80
CA ASP A 17 -5.25 -2.75 28.39
C ASP A 17 -5.06 -2.36 26.90
N ALA A 18 -5.97 -2.76 26.02
CA ALA A 18 -5.95 -2.34 24.62
C ALA A 18 -6.02 -0.82 24.47
N GLN A 19 -6.96 -0.17 25.15
CA GLN A 19 -7.08 1.29 25.14
C GLN A 19 -5.84 1.99 25.69
N TYR A 20 -5.19 1.41 26.68
CA TYR A 20 -3.93 1.94 27.23
C TYR A 20 -2.84 1.93 26.17
N TYR A 21 -2.61 0.81 25.50
CA TYR A 21 -1.58 0.69 24.47
C TYR A 21 -1.88 1.54 23.24
N LEU A 22 -3.15 1.61 22.82
CA LEU A 22 -3.58 2.36 21.64
C LEU A 22 -3.64 3.86 21.88
N SER A 23 -3.63 4.33 23.14
CA SER A 23 -3.62 5.78 23.45
C SER A 23 -2.37 6.50 22.94
N ASP A 24 -1.26 5.77 22.82
CA ASP A 24 0.02 6.29 22.35
C ASP A 24 0.26 6.06 20.85
N VAL A 25 -0.69 5.43 20.14
CA VAL A 25 -0.62 5.21 18.69
C VAL A 25 -1.18 6.43 17.97
N PRO A 26 -0.32 7.25 17.33
CA PRO A 26 -0.78 8.43 16.62
C PRO A 26 -1.62 8.01 15.40
N HIS A 27 -2.68 8.77 15.13
CA HIS A 27 -3.52 8.59 13.94
C HIS A 27 -3.94 7.14 13.67
N LEU A 28 -4.32 6.42 14.74
CA LEU A 28 -4.86 5.08 14.65
C LEU A 28 -6.02 5.02 13.63
N ARG A 29 -5.94 4.09 12.69
CA ARG A 29 -6.95 3.88 11.65
C ARG A 29 -7.83 2.69 11.95
N ASN A 30 -7.20 1.58 12.30
CA ASN A 30 -7.90 0.34 12.62
C ASN A 30 -7.05 -0.53 13.53
N TYR A 31 -7.66 -1.47 14.25
CA TYR A 31 -6.96 -2.45 15.07
C TYR A 31 -7.80 -3.72 15.24
N ALA A 32 -7.14 -4.80 15.60
CA ALA A 32 -7.77 -6.04 16.03
C ALA A 32 -7.04 -6.61 17.26
N GLU A 33 -7.79 -7.28 18.11
CA GLU A 33 -7.29 -7.95 19.31
C GLU A 33 -7.17 -9.46 19.07
N GLY A 34 -6.12 -10.08 19.58
CA GLY A 34 -5.91 -11.50 19.42
C GLY A 34 -5.05 -12.10 20.52
N THR A 35 -4.59 -13.29 20.26
CA THR A 35 -3.69 -14.03 21.15
C THR A 35 -2.58 -14.65 20.32
N ASN A 36 -1.33 -14.42 20.71
CA ASN A 36 -0.18 -15.00 20.03
C ASN A 36 0.06 -16.47 20.44
N LYS A 37 1.01 -17.14 19.77
CA LYS A 37 1.36 -18.54 20.00
C LYS A 37 1.84 -18.85 21.43
N LEU A 38 2.25 -17.83 22.20
CA LEU A 38 2.66 -17.97 23.60
C LEU A 38 1.46 -17.85 24.56
N GLY A 39 0.25 -17.63 24.04
CA GLY A 39 -0.95 -17.39 24.82
C GLY A 39 -1.03 -16.00 25.43
N ASN A 40 -0.23 -15.04 24.95
CA ASN A 40 -0.28 -13.65 25.39
C ASN A 40 -1.34 -12.90 24.60
N PRO A 41 -2.13 -12.00 25.22
CA PRO A 41 -2.99 -11.08 24.51
C PRO A 41 -2.13 -10.12 23.66
N CYS A 42 -2.56 -9.87 22.44
CA CYS A 42 -1.84 -9.01 21.50
C CYS A 42 -2.78 -8.12 20.71
N LEU A 43 -2.22 -7.03 20.19
CA LEU A 43 -2.86 -6.07 19.31
C LEU A 43 -2.13 -6.05 17.97
N PHE A 44 -2.88 -6.03 16.91
CA PHE A 44 -2.42 -5.60 15.58
C PHE A 44 -3.16 -4.31 15.21
N TYR A 45 -2.44 -3.31 14.68
CA TYR A 45 -3.05 -2.04 14.34
C TYR A 45 -2.47 -1.43 13.07
N ILE A 46 -3.26 -0.56 12.45
CA ILE A 46 -2.88 0.28 11.31
C ILE A 46 -2.94 1.73 11.78
N SER A 47 -1.88 2.47 11.57
CA SER A 47 -1.82 3.90 11.85
C SER A 47 -1.32 4.68 10.64
N GLN A 48 -1.79 5.92 10.47
CA GLN A 48 -1.23 6.81 9.46
C GLN A 48 0.13 7.33 9.93
N ILE A 49 1.09 7.39 9.02
CA ILE A 49 2.45 7.86 9.32
C ILE A 49 2.44 9.39 9.44
N GLU A 50 3.04 9.91 10.52
CA GLU A 50 3.12 11.36 10.79
C GLU A 50 4.27 12.05 10.04
N TYR A 51 5.31 11.33 9.68
CA TYR A 51 6.44 11.89 8.95
C TYR A 51 6.24 11.74 7.43
N SER A 52 6.98 12.55 6.67
CA SER A 52 6.98 12.40 5.21
C SER A 52 7.89 11.24 4.82
N PRO A 53 7.37 10.09 4.43
CA PRO A 53 8.19 8.97 3.98
C PRO A 53 8.90 9.29 2.67
N ASP A 54 9.88 8.49 2.31
CA ASP A 54 10.48 8.56 0.99
C ASP A 54 9.46 8.15 -0.09
N SER A 55 9.56 8.80 -1.24
CA SER A 55 8.65 8.52 -2.36
C SER A 55 8.76 7.07 -2.84
N PRO A 56 7.64 6.35 -3.07
CA PRO A 56 7.66 5.02 -3.65
C PRO A 56 8.30 4.98 -5.04
N ARG A 57 8.45 6.15 -5.69
CA ARG A 57 9.21 6.26 -6.93
C ARG A 57 10.71 6.12 -6.75
N VAL A 58 11.21 6.18 -5.51
CA VAL A 58 12.62 6.04 -5.13
C VAL A 58 12.89 4.73 -4.39
N THR A 59 11.98 4.35 -3.49
CA THR A 59 12.16 3.21 -2.58
C THR A 59 11.69 1.87 -3.14
N SER A 60 10.75 1.90 -4.09
CA SER A 60 10.19 0.67 -4.69
C SER A 60 10.84 0.33 -6.03
N GLU A 61 10.84 -0.95 -6.37
CA GLU A 61 11.23 -1.46 -7.69
C GLU A 61 10.14 -1.15 -8.72
N ASN A 62 10.21 0.03 -9.34
CA ASN A 62 9.23 0.45 -10.31
C ASN A 62 9.53 -0.10 -11.71
N LEU A 63 8.51 -0.67 -12.35
CA LEU A 63 8.62 -1.16 -13.72
C LEU A 63 8.64 0.01 -14.71
N TRP A 64 7.76 1.00 -14.50
CA TRP A 64 7.56 2.14 -15.37
C TRP A 64 8.38 3.35 -14.97
N THR A 65 8.71 4.20 -15.95
CA THR A 65 9.29 5.51 -15.75
C THR A 65 8.23 6.57 -16.02
N PHE A 66 8.05 7.53 -15.10
CA PHE A 66 7.06 8.60 -15.18
C PHE A 66 7.67 9.87 -15.74
N PHE A 67 7.24 10.27 -16.93
CA PHE A 67 7.56 11.57 -17.53
C PHE A 67 6.31 12.45 -17.45
N PHE A 68 6.25 13.26 -16.40
CA PHE A 68 5.14 14.15 -16.10
C PHE A 68 5.59 15.61 -16.21
N GLN A 69 4.70 16.45 -16.69
CA GLN A 69 4.94 17.89 -16.83
C GLN A 69 3.74 18.65 -16.28
N HIS A 70 3.93 19.32 -15.15
CA HIS A 70 2.91 20.14 -14.53
C HIS A 70 3.49 21.46 -14.02
N GLY A 71 2.71 22.56 -14.12
CA GLY A 71 3.19 23.90 -13.75
C GLY A 71 3.39 24.09 -12.23
N LYS A 72 2.70 23.31 -11.39
CA LYS A 72 2.68 23.47 -9.94
C LYS A 72 3.42 22.35 -9.21
N TYR A 73 3.43 21.13 -9.76
CA TYR A 73 3.94 19.93 -9.10
C TYR A 73 5.11 19.31 -9.85
N GLN A 74 6.09 18.79 -9.12
CA GLN A 74 7.21 18.02 -9.66
C GLN A 74 6.97 16.53 -9.39
N LEU A 75 6.29 15.86 -10.31
CA LEU A 75 5.81 14.48 -10.16
C LEU A 75 6.55 13.48 -11.03
N ALA A 76 7.47 13.94 -11.88
CA ALA A 76 8.25 13.09 -12.76
C ALA A 76 9.38 12.38 -12.00
N ASP A 77 9.76 11.19 -12.47
CA ASP A 77 10.97 10.53 -11.98
C ASP A 77 12.22 11.37 -12.33
N ALA A 78 13.18 11.44 -11.42
CA ALA A 78 14.37 12.27 -11.58
C ALA A 78 15.21 11.92 -12.82
N HIS A 79 15.16 10.65 -13.28
CA HIS A 79 15.88 10.14 -14.46
C HIS A 79 15.03 10.14 -15.74
N ALA A 80 13.76 10.57 -15.66
CA ALA A 80 12.84 10.54 -16.78
C ALA A 80 13.27 11.47 -17.90
N LYS A 81 13.12 11.00 -19.13
CA LYS A 81 13.47 11.74 -20.35
C LYS A 81 12.29 11.79 -21.30
N ASP A 82 12.20 12.87 -22.09
CA ASP A 82 11.24 12.94 -23.18
C ASP A 82 11.63 11.97 -24.29
N ILE A 83 10.89 10.88 -24.40
CA ILE A 83 11.15 9.81 -25.38
C ILE A 83 10.23 9.87 -26.59
N ARG A 84 9.44 10.94 -26.78
CA ARG A 84 8.48 11.06 -27.90
C ARG A 84 9.15 10.90 -29.29
N ARG A 85 10.42 11.27 -29.41
CA ARG A 85 11.21 11.08 -30.63
C ARG A 85 11.74 9.65 -30.83
N HIS A 86 11.67 8.81 -29.77
CA HIS A 86 12.18 7.44 -29.73
C HIS A 86 11.08 6.41 -29.45
N ARG A 87 9.81 6.74 -29.76
CA ARG A 87 8.63 5.91 -29.47
C ARG A 87 8.73 4.46 -29.93
N LYS A 88 9.47 4.19 -31.00
CA LYS A 88 9.66 2.83 -31.54
C LYS A 88 10.37 1.87 -30.57
N ASP A 89 11.12 2.41 -29.61
CA ASP A 89 11.93 1.63 -28.66
C ASP A 89 11.22 1.46 -27.31
N TYR A 90 10.03 2.08 -27.14
CA TYR A 90 9.31 2.13 -25.86
C TYR A 90 7.82 1.85 -26.02
N TYR A 91 7.28 1.17 -25.03
CA TYR A 91 5.85 1.12 -24.78
C TYR A 91 5.45 2.32 -23.91
N MET A 92 4.42 3.06 -24.32
CA MET A 92 4.01 4.31 -23.68
C MET A 92 2.52 4.27 -23.36
N VAL A 93 2.16 4.75 -22.17
CA VAL A 93 0.77 4.92 -21.72
C VAL A 93 0.58 6.36 -21.26
N ASN A 94 -0.46 7.03 -21.74
CA ASN A 94 -0.81 8.36 -21.24
C ASN A 94 -1.26 8.29 -19.80
N VAL A 95 -0.89 9.30 -19.01
CA VAL A 95 -1.31 9.45 -17.63
C VAL A 95 -2.02 10.77 -17.46
N TYR A 96 -3.12 10.74 -16.76
CA TYR A 96 -3.98 11.86 -16.44
C TYR A 96 -3.94 12.16 -14.95
N MET A 97 -4.20 13.40 -14.59
CA MET A 97 -4.27 13.86 -13.21
C MET A 97 -5.57 14.62 -12.98
N MET A 98 -6.13 14.46 -11.79
CA MET A 98 -7.18 15.31 -11.26
C MET A 98 -6.66 15.95 -9.96
N ASP A 99 -6.78 17.29 -9.86
CA ASP A 99 -6.42 18.11 -8.67
C ASP A 99 -7.70 18.66 -8.05
N HIS A 100 -8.41 17.82 -7.28
CA HIS A 100 -9.66 18.20 -6.62
C HIS A 100 -9.71 17.60 -5.20
N SER A 101 -9.45 18.43 -4.19
CA SER A 101 -9.32 18.01 -2.77
C SER A 101 -8.28 16.89 -2.54
N GLY A 102 -7.32 16.76 -3.45
CA GLY A 102 -6.26 15.76 -3.48
C GLY A 102 -5.79 15.54 -4.91
N LEU A 103 -4.66 14.87 -5.06
CA LEU A 103 -4.10 14.52 -6.36
C LEU A 103 -4.46 13.07 -6.71
N TYR A 104 -5.04 12.86 -7.88
CA TYR A 104 -5.42 11.53 -8.37
C TYR A 104 -4.79 11.28 -9.73
N LEU A 105 -4.13 10.15 -9.88
CA LEU A 105 -3.47 9.74 -11.12
C LEU A 105 -4.19 8.54 -11.74
N SER A 106 -4.28 8.50 -13.08
CA SER A 106 -4.98 7.42 -13.79
C SER A 106 -4.45 7.25 -15.21
N THR A 107 -4.54 6.04 -15.74
CA THR A 107 -4.34 5.75 -17.17
C THR A 107 -5.53 6.20 -18.03
N ASN A 108 -6.67 6.47 -17.40
CA ASN A 108 -7.89 6.94 -18.05
C ASN A 108 -8.17 8.41 -17.74
N PRO A 109 -8.71 9.20 -18.68
CA PRO A 109 -9.09 10.57 -18.41
C PRO A 109 -10.22 10.65 -17.38
N PHE A 110 -10.16 11.66 -16.53
CA PHE A 110 -11.24 11.99 -15.57
C PHE A 110 -12.36 12.76 -16.25
N GLY A 111 -13.58 12.61 -15.74
CA GLY A 111 -14.76 13.28 -16.29
C GLY A 111 -14.89 14.78 -15.95
N CYS A 112 -13.97 15.36 -15.19
CA CYS A 112 -14.00 16.75 -14.78
C CYS A 112 -13.03 17.59 -15.64
N PRO A 113 -13.51 18.41 -16.59
CA PRO A 113 -12.61 19.18 -17.49
C PRO A 113 -11.92 20.37 -16.81
N TRP A 114 -12.36 20.77 -15.61
CA TRP A 114 -11.84 21.95 -14.91
C TRP A 114 -10.65 21.62 -14.02
N ASP A 115 -10.70 20.47 -13.36
CA ASP A 115 -9.72 20.07 -12.36
C ASP A 115 -8.86 18.88 -12.83
N SER A 116 -9.00 18.47 -14.09
CA SER A 116 -8.22 17.36 -14.62
C SER A 116 -7.70 17.59 -16.03
N GLY A 117 -6.64 16.85 -16.37
CA GLY A 117 -6.03 16.90 -17.69
C GLY A 117 -4.96 15.83 -17.86
N GLN A 118 -4.41 15.75 -19.06
CA GLN A 118 -3.28 14.89 -19.30
C GLN A 118 -2.05 15.47 -18.60
N LEU A 119 -1.46 14.67 -17.69
CA LEU A 119 -0.26 15.02 -16.94
C LEU A 119 1.03 14.77 -17.75
N GLY A 120 1.02 13.70 -18.53
CA GLY A 120 2.15 13.23 -19.29
C GLY A 120 1.99 11.79 -19.74
N TYR A 121 3.04 11.02 -19.60
CA TYR A 121 3.00 9.59 -19.91
C TYR A 121 3.98 8.79 -19.04
N ALA A 122 3.63 7.53 -18.80
CA ALA A 122 4.54 6.51 -18.30
C ALA A 122 5.13 5.74 -19.49
N TYR A 123 6.37 5.31 -19.36
CA TYR A 123 7.01 4.51 -20.40
C TYR A 123 7.92 3.43 -19.85
N ILE A 124 8.10 2.38 -20.64
CA ILE A 124 9.04 1.30 -20.41
C ILE A 124 9.70 0.92 -21.73
N SER A 125 11.02 0.67 -21.74
CA SER A 125 11.66 0.17 -22.95
C SER A 125 11.21 -1.26 -23.27
N TYR A 126 11.10 -1.59 -24.55
CA TYR A 126 10.77 -2.97 -24.92
C TYR A 126 11.82 -3.98 -24.44
N ASP A 127 13.08 -3.58 -24.29
CA ASP A 127 14.13 -4.46 -23.75
C ASP A 127 13.93 -4.72 -22.25
N LYS A 128 13.56 -3.70 -21.45
CA LYS A 128 13.21 -3.87 -20.02
C LYS A 128 11.98 -4.78 -19.89
N LEU A 129 10.96 -4.56 -20.72
CA LEU A 129 9.74 -5.35 -20.72
C LEU A 129 9.99 -6.82 -21.06
N ARG A 130 10.85 -7.10 -22.07
CA ARG A 130 11.25 -8.46 -22.40
C ARG A 130 12.00 -9.14 -21.26
N LYS A 131 12.93 -8.42 -20.64
CA LYS A 131 13.70 -8.93 -19.51
C LYS A 131 12.81 -9.27 -18.31
N GLU A 132 11.86 -8.42 -18.00
CA GLU A 132 10.95 -8.60 -16.87
C GLU A 132 10.07 -9.84 -17.01
N TYR A 133 9.64 -10.13 -18.23
CA TYR A 133 8.74 -11.25 -18.51
C TYR A 133 9.40 -12.42 -19.24
N ASP A 134 10.73 -12.55 -19.15
CA ASP A 134 11.52 -13.65 -19.74
C ASP A 134 11.24 -13.90 -21.23
N ILE A 135 11.05 -12.83 -22.01
CA ILE A 135 10.80 -12.90 -23.46
C ILE A 135 12.12 -12.76 -24.22
N ALA A 136 12.35 -13.64 -25.20
CA ALA A 136 13.54 -13.57 -26.05
C ALA A 136 13.64 -12.22 -26.78
N ALA A 137 14.88 -11.72 -26.98
CA ALA A 137 15.14 -10.37 -27.46
C ALA A 137 14.54 -10.06 -28.84
N ASP A 138 14.40 -11.06 -29.71
CA ASP A 138 13.86 -10.99 -31.05
C ASP A 138 12.38 -11.43 -31.16
N ALA A 139 11.81 -11.93 -30.06
CA ALA A 139 10.42 -12.35 -30.03
C ALA A 139 9.44 -11.18 -29.93
N PRO A 140 8.28 -11.27 -30.57
CA PRO A 140 7.21 -10.28 -30.36
C PRO A 140 6.70 -10.34 -28.92
N ILE A 141 6.38 -9.17 -28.36
CA ILE A 141 5.79 -9.11 -27.00
C ILE A 141 4.30 -9.48 -27.08
N PRO A 142 3.86 -10.52 -26.37
CA PRO A 142 2.47 -10.94 -26.39
C PRO A 142 1.54 -9.87 -25.78
N THR A 143 0.31 -9.78 -26.24
CA THR A 143 -0.67 -8.79 -25.77
C THR A 143 -0.96 -8.94 -24.26
N HIS A 144 -1.01 -10.15 -23.72
CA HIS A 144 -1.24 -10.34 -22.30
C HIS A 144 -0.12 -9.74 -21.44
N VAL A 145 1.13 -9.77 -21.91
CA VAL A 145 2.27 -9.13 -21.20
C VAL A 145 2.10 -7.62 -21.13
N THR A 146 1.72 -6.97 -22.23
CA THR A 146 1.45 -5.53 -22.21
C THR A 146 0.25 -5.18 -21.32
N GLN A 147 -0.77 -6.03 -21.27
CA GLN A 147 -1.90 -5.87 -20.35
C GLN A 147 -1.49 -6.01 -18.88
N THR A 148 -0.69 -7.02 -18.55
CA THR A 148 -0.14 -7.19 -17.19
C THR A 148 0.74 -6.00 -16.81
N ALA A 149 1.60 -5.53 -17.72
CA ALA A 149 2.42 -4.35 -17.47
C ALA A 149 1.59 -3.07 -17.24
N VAL A 150 0.47 -2.89 -17.96
CA VAL A 150 -0.45 -1.76 -17.72
C VAL A 150 -1.14 -1.90 -16.37
N HIS A 151 -1.55 -3.09 -15.98
CA HIS A 151 -2.11 -3.32 -14.64
C HIS A 151 -1.10 -2.95 -13.54
N GLN A 152 0.16 -3.33 -13.71
CA GLN A 152 1.23 -2.91 -12.78
C GLN A 152 1.43 -1.39 -12.77
N LEU A 153 1.31 -0.71 -13.93
CA LEU A 153 1.31 0.76 -13.97
C LEU A 153 0.18 1.35 -13.13
N GLU A 154 -1.02 0.78 -13.19
CA GLU A 154 -2.16 1.24 -12.40
C GLU A 154 -1.90 1.10 -10.90
N GLN A 155 -1.24 0.04 -10.47
CA GLN A 155 -0.80 -0.15 -9.07
C GLN A 155 0.26 0.87 -8.67
N GLU A 156 1.29 1.12 -9.51
CA GLU A 156 2.31 2.16 -9.26
C GLU A 156 1.67 3.56 -9.17
N LEU A 157 0.69 3.87 -10.01
CA LEU A 157 -0.05 5.14 -9.97
C LEU A 157 -0.92 5.27 -8.72
N ALA A 158 -1.58 4.20 -8.31
CA ALA A 158 -2.39 4.17 -7.09
C ALA A 158 -1.52 4.40 -5.85
N MET A 159 -0.42 3.68 -5.73
CA MET A 159 0.55 3.85 -4.63
C MET A 159 1.13 5.27 -4.60
N TYR A 160 1.49 5.81 -5.76
CA TYR A 160 2.01 7.17 -5.84
C TYR A 160 0.93 8.21 -5.50
N THR A 161 -0.32 7.98 -5.87
CA THR A 161 -1.48 8.81 -5.48
C THR A 161 -1.64 8.85 -3.97
N MET A 162 -1.55 7.72 -3.28
CA MET A 162 -1.63 7.65 -1.81
C MET A 162 -0.49 8.45 -1.16
N TYR A 163 0.74 8.26 -1.64
CA TYR A 163 1.89 9.04 -1.20
C TYR A 163 1.67 10.55 -1.36
N LEU A 164 1.22 11.00 -2.53
CA LEU A 164 1.00 12.42 -2.83
C LEU A 164 -0.07 13.07 -1.94
N ASN A 165 -1.01 12.29 -1.44
CA ASN A 165 -2.07 12.74 -0.55
C ASN A 165 -1.73 12.54 0.94
N GLY A 166 -0.57 12.00 1.27
CA GLY A 166 -0.18 11.69 2.64
C GLY A 166 -0.95 10.52 3.24
N ASP A 167 -1.56 9.69 2.40
CA ASP A 167 -2.30 8.50 2.82
C ASP A 167 -1.38 7.28 2.89
N VAL A 168 -0.35 7.39 3.73
CA VAL A 168 0.67 6.37 3.97
C VAL A 168 0.49 5.82 5.37
N HIS A 169 0.49 4.51 5.49
CA HIS A 169 0.20 3.80 6.72
C HIS A 169 1.37 2.93 7.16
N GLY A 170 1.40 2.63 8.44
CA GLY A 170 2.27 1.64 9.03
C GLY A 170 1.45 0.56 9.74
N LEU A 171 2.05 -0.61 9.86
CA LEU A 171 1.52 -1.76 10.60
C LEU A 171 2.22 -1.86 11.94
N GLY A 172 1.46 -2.06 12.99
CA GLY A 172 1.99 -2.26 14.33
C GLY A 172 1.47 -3.52 15.00
N TYR A 173 2.32 -4.14 15.80
CA TYR A 173 2.00 -5.27 16.66
C TYR A 173 2.46 -4.95 18.08
N ILE A 174 1.64 -5.27 19.07
CA ILE A 174 1.95 -5.13 20.49
C ILE A 174 1.62 -6.43 21.22
N ASP A 175 2.61 -7.05 21.88
CA ASP A 175 2.36 -8.06 22.92
C ASP A 175 2.00 -7.33 24.22
N MET A 176 0.73 -7.37 24.61
CA MET A 176 0.23 -6.64 25.80
C MET A 176 0.74 -7.16 27.11
N LYS A 177 1.35 -8.36 27.14
CA LYS A 177 1.92 -8.95 28.35
C LYS A 177 3.39 -8.56 28.54
N THR A 178 4.17 -8.55 27.46
CA THR A 178 5.60 -8.21 27.52
C THR A 178 5.86 -6.73 27.28
N GLY A 179 4.94 -6.04 26.59
CA GLY A 179 5.11 -4.68 26.10
C GLY A 179 5.98 -4.61 24.85
N GLU A 180 6.34 -5.76 24.26
CA GLU A 180 7.05 -5.77 22.97
C GLU A 180 6.16 -5.15 21.91
N ASN A 181 6.75 -4.24 21.16
CA ASN A 181 6.10 -3.51 20.07
C ASN A 181 6.96 -3.59 18.83
N GLU A 182 6.38 -4.08 17.74
CA GLU A 182 6.98 -4.00 16.41
C GLU A 182 6.15 -3.09 15.52
N TYR A 183 6.83 -2.29 14.71
CA TYR A 183 6.21 -1.36 13.80
C TYR A 183 6.95 -1.36 12.47
N ILE A 184 6.19 -1.50 11.39
CA ILE A 184 6.68 -1.38 10.02
C ILE A 184 5.99 -0.16 9.41
N GLY A 185 6.79 0.85 9.02
CA GLY A 185 6.31 2.04 8.34
C GLY A 185 6.30 1.92 6.82
N ASP A 186 5.79 2.95 6.17
CA ASP A 186 5.83 3.14 4.71
C ASP A 186 5.02 2.13 3.89
N TYR A 187 3.88 1.68 4.42
CA TYR A 187 2.93 0.84 3.70
C TYR A 187 1.77 1.66 3.13
N TYR A 188 1.43 1.34 1.89
CA TYR A 188 0.30 1.93 1.16
C TYR A 188 -0.84 0.93 1.15
N LEU A 189 -1.55 0.84 2.29
CA LEU A 189 -2.48 -0.24 2.54
C LEU A 189 -3.92 0.17 2.26
N GLY A 190 -4.54 -0.60 1.40
CA GLY A 190 -5.99 -0.61 1.30
C GLY A 190 -6.54 -1.93 1.80
N LEU A 191 -7.34 -1.94 2.86
CA LEU A 191 -7.99 -3.15 3.39
C LEU A 191 -8.80 -3.93 2.35
N SER A 192 -9.12 -3.32 1.23
CA SER A 192 -9.81 -3.96 0.09
C SER A 192 -8.85 -4.59 -0.93
N ASN A 193 -7.54 -4.39 -0.81
CA ASN A 193 -6.55 -4.93 -1.74
C ASN A 193 -6.04 -6.30 -1.25
N VAL A 194 -6.12 -7.32 -2.08
CA VAL A 194 -5.73 -8.70 -1.71
C VAL A 194 -4.24 -8.81 -1.40
N ALA A 195 -3.38 -8.14 -2.15
CA ALA A 195 -1.93 -8.17 -1.90
C ALA A 195 -1.60 -7.54 -0.54
N ASP A 196 -2.23 -6.40 -0.21
CA ASP A 196 -2.05 -5.75 1.08
C ASP A 196 -2.57 -6.63 2.24
N GLN A 197 -3.65 -7.40 2.03
CA GLN A 197 -4.16 -8.37 3.01
C GLN A 197 -3.17 -9.51 3.24
N GLU A 198 -2.51 -10.01 2.19
CA GLU A 198 -1.46 -11.03 2.30
C GLU A 198 -0.26 -10.52 3.10
N ASP A 199 0.17 -9.27 2.86
CA ASP A 199 1.25 -8.64 3.61
C ASP A 199 0.89 -8.46 5.10
N MET A 200 -0.35 -8.04 5.40
CA MET A 200 -0.85 -7.94 6.78
C MET A 200 -0.87 -9.30 7.49
N LEU A 201 -1.36 -10.34 6.81
CA LEU A 201 -1.35 -11.71 7.34
C LEU A 201 0.08 -12.18 7.62
N SER A 202 1.00 -11.97 6.68
CA SER A 202 2.41 -12.31 6.85
C SER A 202 3.01 -11.61 8.08
N PHE A 203 2.79 -10.31 8.22
CA PHE A 203 3.25 -9.53 9.36
C PHE A 203 2.70 -10.05 10.70
N MET A 204 1.41 -10.38 10.79
CA MET A 204 0.81 -10.96 11.98
C MET A 204 1.43 -12.32 12.33
N ILE A 205 1.65 -13.18 11.33
CA ILE A 205 2.23 -14.52 11.50
C ILE A 205 3.69 -14.43 11.94
N ASP A 206 4.46 -13.52 11.37
CA ASP A 206 5.87 -13.28 11.71
C ASP A 206 6.01 -12.79 13.17
N ASN A 207 5.04 -12.03 13.65
CA ASN A 207 4.92 -11.61 15.05
C ASN A 207 4.30 -12.69 15.96
N GLY A 208 4.20 -13.93 15.49
CA GLY A 208 3.84 -15.08 16.30
C GLY A 208 2.34 -15.25 16.53
N ILE A 209 1.49 -14.62 15.72
CA ILE A 209 0.04 -14.89 15.70
C ILE A 209 -0.20 -16.19 14.90
N ASP A 210 -1.09 -17.05 15.38
CA ASP A 210 -1.51 -18.23 14.63
C ASP A 210 -2.27 -17.82 13.35
N GLU A 211 -2.05 -18.53 12.26
CA GLU A 211 -2.62 -18.20 10.93
C GLU A 211 -4.15 -18.02 10.99
N LYS A 212 -4.87 -18.93 11.65
CA LYS A 212 -6.34 -18.83 11.78
C LYS A 212 -6.77 -17.62 12.60
N MET A 213 -5.98 -17.28 13.61
CA MET A 213 -6.22 -16.08 14.41
C MET A 213 -5.95 -14.83 13.58
N ALA A 214 -4.86 -14.78 12.82
CA ALA A 214 -4.54 -13.68 11.93
C ALA A 214 -5.63 -13.45 10.87
N GLU A 215 -6.13 -14.51 10.24
CA GLU A 215 -7.27 -14.45 9.31
C GLU A 215 -8.53 -13.88 9.98
N SER A 216 -8.82 -14.29 11.22
CA SER A 216 -9.97 -13.78 11.97
C SER A 216 -9.82 -12.31 12.31
N MET A 217 -8.64 -11.88 12.73
CA MET A 217 -8.33 -10.48 13.05
C MET A 217 -8.44 -9.60 11.81
N LEU A 218 -7.87 -10.05 10.68
CA LEU A 218 -7.96 -9.31 9.42
C LEU A 218 -9.40 -9.18 8.95
N LYS A 219 -10.18 -10.23 9.04
CA LYS A 219 -11.61 -10.21 8.70
C LYS A 219 -12.39 -9.20 9.55
N GLU A 220 -12.14 -9.15 10.84
CA GLU A 220 -12.76 -8.16 11.74
C GLU A 220 -12.42 -6.73 11.34
N MET A 221 -11.16 -6.48 10.95
CA MET A 221 -10.72 -5.17 10.50
C MET A 221 -11.36 -4.74 9.17
N ILE A 222 -11.64 -5.68 8.27
CA ILE A 222 -12.30 -5.41 6.98
C ILE A 222 -13.80 -5.12 7.15
N GLU A 223 -14.44 -5.77 8.13
CA GLU A 223 -15.87 -5.65 8.41
C GLU A 223 -16.23 -4.45 9.32
N ALA A 224 -15.25 -3.84 9.98
CA ALA A 224 -15.41 -2.70 10.91
C ALA A 224 -15.50 -1.37 10.17
#